data_333ad20a501580b331d15ac1fcdfb117
#
_entry.id   333ad20a501580b331d15ac1fcdfb117
#
_cell.length_a   1.000
_cell.length_b   1.000
_cell.length_c   1.000
_cell.angle_alpha   90.00
_cell.angle_beta   90.00
_cell.angle_gamma   90.00
#
_symmetry.space_group_name_H-M   'P 1'
#
loop_
_entity.id
_entity.type
_entity.pdbx_description
1 polymer ?
#
loop_
_entity_poly.entity_id
_entity_poly.type
_entity_poly.pdbx_seq_one_letter_code
_entity_poly.pdbx_strand_id
1 'polypeptide(L)'
;MRCLGCGRFCLRLLCATCQNILSSYTLKSRLVDGLEVFYFYAYSEISALLSTKHKLCGSGVFKALCQLSISRFAQSFYLPDVPLIHAIALDDNVKSGYSHSAIIAKALKNAQISPLPNALKAMSEVKYAGKSLEYRQKNPRNFKLLKPLKAPVILVDDIITTGLSMKEAKECVQSAGGEVLFGIVLADARE
;
A
#
# COMPACT_ATOMS: atom_id res chain seq x y z
N MET A 1 -20.20 2.10 -19.81
CA MET A 1 -18.81 2.64 -19.69
C MET A 1 -17.81 1.65 -20.27
N ARG A 2 -16.51 1.99 -20.35
CA ARG A 2 -15.46 1.07 -20.79
C ARG A 2 -14.67 0.55 -19.57
N CYS A 3 -14.29 -0.73 -19.64
CA CYS A 3 -13.41 -1.35 -18.66
C CYS A 3 -12.06 -0.63 -18.59
N LEU A 4 -11.60 -0.23 -17.43
CA LEU A 4 -10.34 0.48 -17.26
C LEU A 4 -9.11 -0.43 -17.44
N GLY A 5 -9.29 -1.76 -17.42
CA GLY A 5 -8.21 -2.71 -17.70
C GLY A 5 -8.02 -3.00 -19.19
N CYS A 6 -9.10 -3.33 -19.91
CA CYS A 6 -9.00 -3.81 -21.31
C CYS A 6 -9.76 -2.96 -22.35
N GLY A 7 -10.45 -1.90 -21.97
CA GLY A 7 -11.21 -1.02 -22.86
C GLY A 7 -12.54 -1.58 -23.38
N ARG A 8 -12.90 -2.85 -23.14
CA ARG A 8 -14.18 -3.45 -23.56
C ARG A 8 -15.37 -2.78 -22.87
N PHE A 9 -16.53 -2.77 -23.52
CA PHE A 9 -17.75 -2.28 -22.88
C PHE A 9 -18.14 -3.14 -21.67
N CYS A 10 -18.42 -2.51 -20.54
CA CYS A 10 -18.94 -3.16 -19.33
C CYS A 10 -19.64 -2.12 -18.44
N LEU A 11 -20.45 -2.61 -17.47
CA LEU A 11 -21.16 -1.76 -16.50
C LEU A 11 -20.37 -1.47 -15.23
N ARG A 12 -19.17 -2.06 -15.09
CA ARG A 12 -18.29 -1.93 -13.92
C ARG A 12 -16.95 -1.29 -14.30
N LEU A 13 -16.20 -0.82 -13.33
CA LEU A 13 -14.84 -0.28 -13.54
C LEU A 13 -13.92 -1.31 -14.21
N LEU A 14 -14.04 -2.59 -13.85
CA LEU A 14 -13.33 -3.72 -14.42
C LEU A 14 -14.34 -4.77 -14.88
N CYS A 15 -14.19 -5.30 -16.09
CA CYS A 15 -15.00 -6.40 -16.59
C CYS A 15 -14.64 -7.73 -15.89
N ALA A 16 -15.51 -8.75 -15.99
CA ALA A 16 -15.28 -10.04 -15.33
C ALA A 16 -13.94 -10.69 -15.72
N THR A 17 -13.56 -10.63 -17.00
CA THR A 17 -12.26 -11.16 -17.46
C THR A 17 -11.09 -10.47 -16.77
N CYS A 18 -11.09 -9.13 -16.67
CA CYS A 18 -10.01 -8.41 -15.98
C CYS A 18 -10.01 -8.68 -14.47
N GLN A 19 -11.19 -8.83 -13.85
CA GLN A 19 -11.27 -9.21 -12.43
C GLN A 19 -10.69 -10.60 -12.20
N ASN A 20 -10.99 -11.57 -13.07
CA ASN A 20 -10.43 -12.93 -12.97
C ASN A 20 -8.90 -12.92 -13.10
N ILE A 21 -8.36 -12.22 -14.12
CA ILE A 21 -6.90 -12.09 -14.29
C ILE A 21 -6.26 -11.48 -13.04
N LEU A 22 -6.78 -10.34 -12.57
CA LEU A 22 -6.24 -9.65 -11.40
C LEU A 22 -6.42 -10.43 -10.08
N SER A 23 -7.39 -11.35 -10.03
CA SER A 23 -7.59 -12.20 -8.85
C SER A 23 -6.71 -13.45 -8.82
N SER A 24 -6.04 -13.76 -9.94
CA SER A 24 -5.10 -14.90 -10.06
C SER A 24 -3.65 -14.49 -9.77
N TYR A 25 -3.46 -13.52 -8.88
CA TYR A 25 -2.13 -13.07 -8.46
C TYR A 25 -1.37 -14.15 -7.69
N THR A 26 -0.04 -14.08 -7.75
CA THR A 26 0.85 -14.80 -6.83
C THR A 26 1.43 -13.80 -5.84
N LEU A 27 1.21 -14.04 -4.54
CA LEU A 27 1.81 -13.21 -3.50
C LEU A 27 3.33 -13.40 -3.55
N LYS A 28 4.05 -12.31 -3.74
CA LYS A 28 5.50 -12.29 -3.74
C LYS A 28 6.00 -11.35 -2.65
N SER A 29 7.27 -11.44 -2.33
CA SER A 29 7.91 -10.51 -1.40
C SER A 29 9.31 -10.14 -1.86
N ARG A 30 9.83 -9.06 -1.33
CA ARG A 30 11.25 -8.71 -1.38
C ARG A 30 11.73 -8.10 -0.08
N LEU A 31 13.01 -8.24 0.19
CA LEU A 31 13.65 -7.67 1.35
C LEU A 31 14.08 -6.22 1.09
N VAL A 32 13.73 -5.31 2.00
CA VAL A 32 14.11 -3.90 1.98
C VAL A 32 14.69 -3.53 3.34
N ASP A 33 15.99 -3.42 3.42
CA ASP A 33 16.70 -3.08 4.68
C ASP A 33 16.26 -3.97 5.86
N GLY A 34 16.21 -5.29 5.62
CA GLY A 34 15.78 -6.26 6.62
C GLY A 34 14.26 -6.30 6.88
N LEU A 35 13.45 -5.53 6.15
CA LEU A 35 11.99 -5.62 6.19
C LEU A 35 11.48 -6.41 4.99
N GLU A 36 10.73 -7.48 5.23
CA GLU A 36 10.01 -8.17 4.17
C GLU A 36 8.81 -7.33 3.71
N VAL A 37 8.71 -7.09 2.40
CA VAL A 37 7.61 -6.31 1.82
C VAL A 37 6.89 -7.17 0.79
N PHE A 38 5.63 -7.50 1.09
CA PHE A 38 4.76 -8.29 0.22
C PHE A 38 4.09 -7.42 -0.84
N TYR A 39 3.95 -7.96 -2.05
CA TYR A 39 3.24 -7.33 -3.16
C TYR A 39 2.45 -8.36 -3.98
N PHE A 40 1.42 -7.88 -4.69
CA PHE A 40 0.45 -8.72 -5.40
C PHE A 40 0.64 -8.70 -6.90
N TYR A 41 1.16 -7.60 -7.45
CA TYR A 41 1.26 -7.36 -8.88
C TYR A 41 2.65 -6.84 -9.25
N ALA A 42 3.10 -7.18 -10.47
CA ALA A 42 4.13 -6.38 -11.11
C ALA A 42 3.54 -5.00 -11.46
N TYR A 43 4.34 -3.94 -11.33
CA TYR A 43 3.87 -2.59 -11.70
C TYR A 43 3.45 -2.51 -13.17
N SER A 44 4.17 -3.21 -14.05
CA SER A 44 3.86 -3.30 -15.48
C SER A 44 2.44 -3.81 -15.76
N GLU A 45 1.91 -4.72 -14.93
CA GLU A 45 0.58 -5.31 -15.10
C GLU A 45 -0.56 -4.35 -14.76
N ILE A 46 -0.37 -3.46 -13.78
CA ILE A 46 -1.44 -2.59 -13.25
C ILE A 46 -1.13 -1.10 -13.32
N SER A 47 -0.05 -0.68 -13.99
CA SER A 47 0.37 0.72 -14.09
C SER A 47 -0.72 1.64 -14.62
N ALA A 48 -1.47 1.21 -15.64
CA ALA A 48 -2.60 1.95 -16.20
C ALA A 48 -3.72 2.18 -15.16
N LEU A 49 -3.99 1.19 -14.30
CA LEU A 49 -4.95 1.30 -13.20
C LEU A 49 -4.43 2.21 -12.09
N LEU A 50 -3.17 2.06 -11.69
CA LEU A 50 -2.54 2.89 -10.65
C LEU A 50 -2.42 4.36 -11.11
N SER A 51 -2.25 4.63 -12.41
CA SER A 51 -2.22 6.00 -12.95
C SER A 51 -3.55 6.76 -12.75
N THR A 52 -4.64 6.06 -12.44
CA THR A 52 -5.93 6.68 -12.14
C THR A 52 -5.98 7.34 -10.75
N LYS A 53 -4.96 7.18 -9.93
CA LYS A 53 -4.94 7.63 -8.51
C LYS A 53 -5.32 9.10 -8.30
N HIS A 54 -5.10 9.95 -9.28
CA HIS A 54 -5.46 11.37 -9.21
C HIS A 54 -6.73 11.72 -10.01
N LYS A 55 -7.46 10.72 -10.53
CA LYS A 55 -8.71 10.88 -11.27
C LYS A 55 -9.91 10.58 -10.38
N LEU A 56 -11.09 11.06 -10.74
CA LEU A 56 -12.34 10.83 -10.00
C LEU A 56 -12.64 9.33 -9.75
N CYS A 57 -12.32 8.48 -10.72
CA CYS A 57 -12.51 7.03 -10.60
C CYS A 57 -11.44 6.33 -9.75
N GLY A 58 -10.35 7.00 -9.38
CA GLY A 58 -9.18 6.38 -8.75
C GLY A 58 -9.51 5.64 -7.45
N SER A 59 -10.30 6.24 -6.56
CA SER A 59 -10.68 5.56 -5.32
C SER A 59 -11.45 4.26 -5.57
N GLY A 60 -12.31 4.23 -6.59
CA GLY A 60 -13.03 3.03 -7.01
C GLY A 60 -12.10 1.94 -7.56
N VAL A 61 -11.09 2.34 -8.35
CA VAL A 61 -10.08 1.43 -8.88
C VAL A 61 -9.25 0.81 -7.75
N PHE A 62 -8.75 1.63 -6.81
CA PHE A 62 -7.99 1.12 -5.66
C PHE A 62 -8.84 0.17 -4.80
N LYS A 63 -10.11 0.49 -4.54
CA LYS A 63 -11.02 -0.42 -3.84
C LYS A 63 -11.21 -1.75 -4.58
N ALA A 64 -11.38 -1.70 -5.91
CA ALA A 64 -11.53 -2.92 -6.71
C ALA A 64 -10.25 -3.78 -6.68
N LEU A 65 -9.07 -3.18 -6.86
CA LEU A 65 -7.78 -3.89 -6.72
C LEU A 65 -7.63 -4.52 -5.34
N CYS A 66 -7.91 -3.76 -4.28
CA CYS A 66 -7.87 -4.26 -2.91
C CYS A 66 -8.81 -5.45 -2.65
N GLN A 67 -10.03 -5.41 -3.19
CA GLN A 67 -10.97 -6.52 -3.07
C GLN A 67 -10.47 -7.79 -3.77
N LEU A 68 -9.77 -7.64 -4.89
CA LEU A 68 -9.25 -8.77 -5.67
C LEU A 68 -7.97 -9.37 -5.08
N SER A 69 -7.24 -8.64 -4.22
CA SER A 69 -5.94 -9.03 -3.67
C SER A 69 -5.87 -8.89 -2.14
N ILE A 70 -5.69 -7.70 -1.63
CA ILE A 70 -5.43 -7.38 -0.20
C ILE A 70 -6.48 -7.99 0.74
N SER A 71 -7.79 -7.83 0.40
CA SER A 71 -8.86 -8.34 1.25
C SER A 71 -8.90 -9.88 1.30
N ARG A 72 -8.50 -10.55 0.21
CA ARG A 72 -8.37 -12.01 0.19
C ARG A 72 -7.18 -12.48 1.03
N PHE A 73 -6.05 -11.79 0.91
CA PHE A 73 -4.90 -12.03 1.81
C PHE A 73 -5.32 -11.86 3.27
N ALA A 74 -5.98 -10.76 3.61
CA ALA A 74 -6.41 -10.47 4.97
C ALA A 74 -7.38 -11.53 5.54
N GLN A 75 -8.23 -12.13 4.71
CA GLN A 75 -9.15 -13.19 5.14
C GLN A 75 -8.45 -14.48 5.55
N SER A 76 -7.30 -14.80 4.91
CA SER A 76 -6.50 -15.98 5.21
C SER A 76 -5.36 -15.71 6.19
N PHE A 77 -5.08 -14.44 6.48
CA PHE A 77 -3.98 -14.06 7.36
C PHE A 77 -4.33 -14.26 8.83
N TYR A 78 -3.49 -15.01 9.52
CA TYR A 78 -3.55 -15.18 10.97
C TYR A 78 -2.13 -15.35 11.51
N LEU A 79 -1.77 -14.62 12.55
CA LEU A 79 -0.50 -14.73 13.26
C LEU A 79 -0.78 -15.23 14.69
N PRO A 80 -0.35 -16.45 15.06
CA PRO A 80 -0.51 -16.98 16.41
C PRO A 80 0.08 -16.02 17.47
N ASP A 81 -0.51 -16.01 18.65
CA ASP A 81 -0.02 -15.28 19.83
C ASP A 81 0.04 -13.74 19.71
N VAL A 82 -0.47 -13.18 18.61
CA VAL A 82 -0.57 -11.73 18.41
C VAL A 82 -2.04 -11.34 18.32
N PRO A 83 -2.66 -10.82 19.40
CA PRO A 83 -4.10 -10.57 19.43
C PRO A 83 -4.54 -9.39 18.57
N LEU A 84 -3.66 -8.43 18.35
CA LEU A 84 -3.93 -7.22 17.58
C LEU A 84 -2.70 -6.80 16.77
N ILE A 85 -2.92 -6.37 15.54
CA ILE A 85 -1.92 -5.80 14.65
C ILE A 85 -2.47 -4.48 14.08
N HIS A 86 -1.67 -3.43 14.06
CA HIS A 86 -2.05 -2.17 13.43
C HIS A 86 -1.58 -2.10 11.97
N ALA A 87 -2.50 -1.86 11.04
CA ALA A 87 -2.14 -1.52 9.66
C ALA A 87 -2.01 0.01 9.53
N ILE A 88 -0.79 0.48 9.25
CA ILE A 88 -0.46 1.92 9.17
C ILE A 88 -0.10 2.26 7.72
N ALA A 89 -0.86 3.18 7.14
CA ALA A 89 -0.60 3.73 5.82
C ALA A 89 0.57 4.73 5.86
N LEU A 90 1.45 4.64 4.86
CA LEU A 90 2.44 5.67 4.57
C LEU A 90 1.72 6.82 3.85
N ASP A 91 1.18 7.75 4.61
CA ASP A 91 0.37 8.83 4.04
C ASP A 91 1.24 9.91 3.40
N ASP A 92 0.95 10.12 2.13
CA ASP A 92 1.32 11.34 1.42
C ASP A 92 0.23 12.42 1.64
N ASN A 93 0.59 13.67 1.41
CA ASN A 93 -0.38 14.77 1.40
C ASN A 93 -1.54 14.44 0.44
N VAL A 94 -2.74 14.33 0.99
CA VAL A 94 -3.96 13.97 0.25
C VAL A 94 -4.33 15.12 -0.70
N LYS A 95 -3.96 15.00 -1.98
CA LYS A 95 -4.31 16.02 -3.00
C LYS A 95 -5.62 15.72 -3.73
N SER A 96 -6.07 14.47 -3.71
CA SER A 96 -7.22 13.98 -4.51
C SER A 96 -8.45 13.65 -3.65
N GLY A 97 -8.51 14.17 -2.41
CA GLY A 97 -9.61 13.92 -1.48
C GLY A 97 -9.61 12.56 -0.80
N TYR A 98 -8.62 11.70 -1.06
CA TYR A 98 -8.46 10.39 -0.41
C TYR A 98 -6.98 9.96 -0.39
N SER A 99 -6.62 9.10 0.57
CA SER A 99 -5.32 8.45 0.64
C SER A 99 -5.41 7.05 0.02
N HIS A 100 -4.51 6.74 -0.92
CA HIS A 100 -4.43 5.44 -1.59
C HIS A 100 -4.01 4.35 -0.62
N SER A 101 -2.95 4.61 0.15
CA SER A 101 -2.42 3.71 1.17
C SER A 101 -3.42 3.49 2.31
N ALA A 102 -4.25 4.50 2.67
CA ALA A 102 -5.33 4.31 3.63
C ALA A 102 -6.44 3.39 3.11
N ILE A 103 -6.77 3.39 1.81
CA ILE A 103 -7.70 2.40 1.22
C ILE A 103 -7.13 0.98 1.38
N ILE A 104 -5.82 0.80 1.12
CA ILE A 104 -5.15 -0.49 1.26
C ILE A 104 -5.13 -0.93 2.72
N ALA A 105 -4.74 -0.05 3.65
CA ALA A 105 -4.76 -0.34 5.08
C ALA A 105 -6.16 -0.75 5.56
N LYS A 106 -7.21 -0.08 5.08
CA LYS A 106 -8.60 -0.44 5.38
C LYS A 106 -8.98 -1.81 4.82
N ALA A 107 -8.47 -2.20 3.67
CA ALA A 107 -8.74 -3.49 3.05
C ALA A 107 -8.08 -4.66 3.78
N LEU A 108 -7.05 -4.42 4.59
CA LEU A 108 -6.40 -5.41 5.46
C LEU A 108 -7.23 -5.75 6.70
N LYS A 109 -8.29 -5.00 6.99
CA LYS A 109 -9.08 -5.21 8.21
C LYS A 109 -9.64 -6.63 8.28
N ASN A 110 -9.34 -7.32 9.39
CA ASN A 110 -9.92 -8.61 9.77
C ASN A 110 -10.11 -8.67 11.30
N ALA A 111 -10.26 -9.86 11.88
CA ALA A 111 -10.42 -10.04 13.33
C ALA A 111 -9.15 -9.60 14.12
N GLN A 112 -7.97 -9.73 13.53
CA GLN A 112 -6.67 -9.47 14.16
C GLN A 112 -6.04 -8.15 13.68
N ILE A 113 -6.29 -7.74 12.43
CA ILE A 113 -5.71 -6.52 11.85
C ILE A 113 -6.71 -5.36 11.96
N SER A 114 -6.29 -4.29 12.62
CA SER A 114 -7.05 -3.03 12.73
C SER A 114 -6.29 -1.88 12.07
N PRO A 115 -6.87 -1.21 11.06
CA PRO A 115 -6.29 0.00 10.50
C PRO A 115 -6.15 1.09 11.57
N LEU A 116 -4.97 1.72 11.63
CA LEU A 116 -4.70 2.86 12.50
C LEU A 116 -4.51 4.12 11.62
N PRO A 117 -5.59 4.83 11.26
CA PRO A 117 -5.52 5.96 10.35
C PRO A 117 -4.78 7.15 10.97
N ASN A 118 -4.08 7.92 10.12
CA ASN A 118 -3.33 9.11 10.53
C ASN A 118 -2.33 8.83 11.68
N ALA A 119 -1.73 7.66 11.72
CA ALA A 119 -0.74 7.32 12.72
C ALA A 119 0.67 7.75 12.31
N LEU A 120 0.97 7.69 11.01
CA LEU A 120 2.27 8.07 10.45
C LEU A 120 2.05 9.18 9.41
N LYS A 121 2.85 10.24 9.45
CA LYS A 121 2.76 11.35 8.52
C LYS A 121 4.14 11.74 8.02
N ALA A 122 4.28 11.90 6.71
CA ALA A 122 5.45 12.53 6.10
C ALA A 122 5.41 14.04 6.40
N MET A 123 6.46 14.55 7.02
CA MET A 123 6.59 15.98 7.37
C MET A 123 7.19 16.79 6.22
N SER A 124 7.89 16.14 5.30
CA SER A 124 8.45 16.74 4.11
C SER A 124 7.46 16.64 2.93
N GLU A 125 7.28 17.73 2.19
CA GLU A 125 6.42 17.76 1.00
C GLU A 125 7.11 17.20 -0.27
N VAL A 126 8.23 16.48 -0.12
CA VAL A 126 9.01 15.97 -1.24
C VAL A 126 8.23 14.93 -2.04
N LYS A 127 8.14 15.16 -3.34
CA LYS A 127 7.55 14.20 -4.27
C LYS A 127 8.64 13.28 -4.83
N TYR A 128 8.52 11.99 -4.60
CA TYR A 128 9.47 10.99 -5.10
C TYR A 128 9.17 10.50 -6.52
N ALA A 129 7.96 10.70 -7.02
CA ALA A 129 7.57 10.27 -8.36
C ALA A 129 8.50 10.88 -9.42
N GLY A 130 9.13 10.04 -10.26
CA GLY A 130 10.06 10.46 -11.31
C GLY A 130 11.43 10.96 -10.82
N LYS A 131 11.76 10.88 -9.53
CA LYS A 131 13.04 11.32 -8.99
C LYS A 131 14.03 10.17 -8.83
N SER A 132 15.33 10.46 -9.02
CA SER A 132 16.42 9.50 -8.84
C SER A 132 16.55 9.03 -7.38
N LEU A 133 17.24 7.90 -7.18
CA LEU A 133 17.53 7.39 -5.84
C LEU A 133 18.33 8.39 -5.01
N GLU A 134 19.35 9.00 -5.62
CA GLU A 134 20.19 10.01 -4.97
C GLU A 134 19.39 11.23 -4.48
N TYR A 135 18.46 11.73 -5.33
CA TYR A 135 17.56 12.81 -4.92
C TYR A 135 16.71 12.42 -3.71
N ARG A 136 16.14 11.20 -3.71
CA ARG A 136 15.31 10.70 -2.60
C ARG A 136 16.11 10.56 -1.31
N GLN A 137 17.35 10.08 -1.39
CA GLN A 137 18.24 9.96 -0.23
C GLN A 137 18.60 11.31 0.39
N LYS A 138 18.85 12.33 -0.46
CA LYS A 138 19.15 13.71 -0.01
C LYS A 138 17.92 14.44 0.53
N ASN A 139 16.70 13.97 0.23
CA ASN A 139 15.46 14.63 0.60
C ASN A 139 14.51 13.62 1.29
N PRO A 140 14.79 13.20 2.52
CA PRO A 140 13.98 12.23 3.23
C PRO A 140 12.56 12.74 3.49
N ARG A 141 11.61 11.83 3.63
CA ARG A 141 10.21 12.16 3.94
C ARG A 141 10.01 12.65 5.37
N ASN A 142 10.96 12.34 6.26
CA ASN A 142 10.91 12.73 7.66
C ASN A 142 9.58 12.32 8.32
N PHE A 143 9.30 11.04 8.34
CA PHE A 143 8.07 10.53 8.94
C PHE A 143 8.01 10.86 10.44
N LYS A 144 6.82 11.22 10.89
CA LYS A 144 6.49 11.41 12.30
C LYS A 144 5.34 10.51 12.70
N LEU A 145 5.52 9.78 13.80
CA LEU A 145 4.44 9.03 14.42
C LEU A 145 3.55 10.00 15.22
N LEU A 146 2.26 10.01 14.90
CA LEU A 146 1.28 10.92 15.51
C LEU A 146 0.40 10.26 16.57
N LYS A 147 0.45 8.91 16.66
CA LYS A 147 -0.36 8.14 17.60
C LYS A 147 0.51 7.11 18.32
N PRO A 148 0.24 6.83 19.61
CA PRO A 148 0.93 5.78 20.32
C PRO A 148 0.60 4.42 19.70
N LEU A 149 1.60 3.55 19.63
CA LEU A 149 1.43 2.18 19.17
C LEU A 149 1.14 1.26 20.36
N LYS A 150 0.10 0.44 20.22
CA LYS A 150 -0.32 -0.53 21.26
C LYS A 150 -0.18 -1.98 20.78
N ALA A 151 0.28 -2.17 19.55
CA ALA A 151 0.40 -3.46 18.90
C ALA A 151 1.49 -3.40 17.81
N PRO A 152 2.03 -4.55 17.37
CA PRO A 152 2.89 -4.61 16.19
C PRO A 152 2.23 -4.01 14.95
N VAL A 153 3.05 -3.61 13.99
CA VAL A 153 2.62 -2.80 12.84
C VAL A 153 2.88 -3.51 11.52
N ILE A 154 1.91 -3.44 10.62
CA ILE A 154 2.09 -3.66 9.19
C ILE A 154 2.15 -2.29 8.51
N LEU A 155 3.23 -2.01 7.79
CA LEU A 155 3.38 -0.78 7.00
C LEU A 155 2.75 -0.95 5.62
N VAL A 156 2.00 0.06 5.16
CA VAL A 156 1.18 -0.05 3.95
C VAL A 156 1.43 1.10 2.99
N ASP A 157 1.71 0.76 1.71
CA ASP A 157 1.82 1.75 0.63
C ASP A 157 1.17 1.23 -0.67
N ASP A 158 1.06 2.07 -1.70
CA ASP A 158 0.49 1.66 -3.00
C ASP A 158 1.53 0.94 -3.88
N ILE A 159 2.74 1.47 -3.97
CA ILE A 159 3.81 0.97 -4.85
C ILE A 159 5.14 1.01 -4.12
N ILE A 160 5.88 -0.09 -4.24
CA ILE A 160 7.27 -0.07 -3.82
C ILE A 160 8.20 0.10 -5.03
N THR A 161 9.09 1.10 -4.97
CA THR A 161 10.13 1.36 -5.98
C THR A 161 11.51 1.00 -5.41
N THR A 162 12.22 1.95 -4.85
CA THR A 162 13.49 1.72 -4.16
C THR A 162 13.32 1.13 -2.75
N GLY A 163 12.14 1.28 -2.15
CA GLY A 163 11.87 0.90 -0.77
C GLY A 163 12.24 1.96 0.28
N LEU A 164 12.80 3.10 -0.14
CA LEU A 164 13.29 4.11 0.80
C LEU A 164 12.19 4.63 1.74
N SER A 165 10.97 4.87 1.24
CA SER A 165 9.85 5.28 2.10
C SER A 165 9.48 4.22 3.15
N MET A 166 9.52 2.92 2.77
CA MET A 166 9.27 1.81 3.70
C MET A 166 10.36 1.75 4.77
N LYS A 167 11.64 1.91 4.36
CA LYS A 167 12.77 1.98 5.29
C LYS A 167 12.61 3.12 6.29
N GLU A 168 12.40 4.35 5.82
CA GLU A 168 12.22 5.53 6.68
C GLU A 168 11.01 5.37 7.63
N ALA A 169 9.92 4.80 7.16
CA ALA A 169 8.73 4.55 7.98
C ALA A 169 9.01 3.49 9.06
N LYS A 170 9.72 2.40 8.73
CA LYS A 170 10.17 1.38 9.67
C LYS A 170 11.04 2.01 10.76
N GLU A 171 12.05 2.78 10.38
CA GLU A 171 12.96 3.46 11.32
C GLU A 171 12.19 4.40 12.26
N CYS A 172 11.22 5.15 11.74
CA CYS A 172 10.37 6.03 12.56
C CYS A 172 9.55 5.24 13.59
N VAL A 173 8.93 4.13 13.19
CA VAL A 173 8.15 3.26 14.08
C VAL A 173 9.05 2.63 15.15
N GLN A 174 10.20 2.09 14.77
CA GLN A 174 11.15 1.45 15.68
C GLN A 174 11.77 2.46 16.67
N SER A 175 12.10 3.66 16.22
CA SER A 175 12.61 4.74 17.11
C SER A 175 11.58 5.18 18.16
N ALA A 176 10.30 4.95 17.92
CA ALA A 176 9.21 5.17 18.89
C ALA A 176 8.92 3.93 19.75
N GLY A 177 9.76 2.88 19.70
CA GLY A 177 9.60 1.64 20.45
C GLY A 177 8.57 0.67 19.85
N GLY A 178 8.11 0.90 18.61
CA GLY A 178 7.17 0.02 17.92
C GLY A 178 7.88 -1.13 17.20
N GLU A 179 7.15 -2.23 17.02
CA GLU A 179 7.57 -3.38 16.22
C GLU A 179 6.93 -3.32 14.84
N VAL A 180 7.71 -3.53 13.76
CA VAL A 180 7.22 -3.65 12.39
C VAL A 180 7.37 -5.10 11.94
N LEU A 181 6.24 -5.75 11.65
CA LEU A 181 6.21 -7.15 11.23
C LEU A 181 6.66 -7.30 9.77
N PHE A 182 6.01 -6.55 8.87
CA PHE A 182 6.31 -6.54 7.43
C PHE A 182 5.68 -5.30 6.76
N GLY A 183 6.06 -5.08 5.50
CA GLY A 183 5.40 -4.12 4.62
C GLY A 183 4.43 -4.82 3.66
N ILE A 184 3.40 -4.12 3.19
CA ILE A 184 2.49 -4.61 2.15
C ILE A 184 2.15 -3.50 1.16
N VAL A 185 2.21 -3.81 -0.13
CA VAL A 185 1.91 -2.89 -1.22
C VAL A 185 1.10 -3.58 -2.31
N LEU A 186 0.45 -2.83 -3.20
CA LEU A 186 -0.22 -3.43 -4.36
C LEU A 186 0.80 -3.91 -5.39
N ALA A 187 1.82 -3.11 -5.71
CA ALA A 187 2.74 -3.42 -6.79
C ALA A 187 4.22 -3.16 -6.45
N ASP A 188 5.10 -3.96 -7.06
CA ASP A 188 6.53 -3.70 -7.13
C ASP A 188 6.91 -3.10 -8.49
N ALA A 189 7.61 -1.96 -8.49
CA ALA A 189 8.05 -1.26 -9.70
C ALA A 189 9.33 -1.84 -10.32
N ARG A 190 9.91 -2.88 -9.74
CA ARG A 190 11.05 -3.62 -10.31
C ARG A 190 10.61 -4.78 -11.22
N GLU A 191 9.31 -5.08 -11.24
CA GLU A 191 8.69 -6.12 -12.08
C GLU A 191 7.71 -5.55 -13.13
#